data_1f75d1598126fcb335a38721adc33ac5
#
_entry.id   1f75d1598126fcb335a38721adc33ac5
#
_cell.length_a   1.000
_cell.length_b   1.000
_cell.length_c   1.000
_cell.angle_alpha   90.00
_cell.angle_beta   90.00
_cell.angle_gamma   90.00
#
_symmetry.space_group_name_H-M   'P 1'
#
loop_
_entity.id
_entity.type
_entity.pdbx_description
1 polymer ?
#
loop_
_entity_poly.entity_id
_entity_poly.type
_entity_poly.pdbx_seq_one_letter_code
_entity_poly.pdbx_strand_id
1 'polypeptide(L)'
;MSVELPVAQWDELWLPLRPYATNQLWEGIRRERRPVAMTRRYVEANPSALSNLLVVDVDHSDAVLRAVSSVGSHPLPNAVVENPVNGHAHAVWALAEAVTRTEYARRKPLAYAAAVTEGLRRALEGDAAYSGLMTKNPLHTDWSTEWLHGGLHTLGGLEEALGGHMPPVRWRETKRFRTNISGLGRNCSIFETARTWAYREVRHHFGSPDTLHTAIHAEVHTRNAEFTEPLPAVEARAIANSIHRWITTRSRMWKDGAAVYEATFIAIQSARGKKGGAKGGKTSGQVRAARRDERAAAMLEYMRGTS
;
A
#
# COMPACT_ATOMS: atom_id res chain seq x y z
N MET A 1 17.02 -2.32 34.94
CA MET A 1 17.06 -1.46 33.74
C MET A 1 15.62 -1.30 33.28
N SER A 2 15.08 -0.08 33.33
CA SER A 2 13.67 0.25 33.14
C SER A 2 13.28 0.04 31.69
N VAL A 3 12.35 -0.85 31.45
CA VAL A 3 11.77 -1.11 30.12
C VAL A 3 10.64 -0.09 29.89
N GLU A 4 11.00 1.17 29.64
CA GLU A 4 10.06 2.23 29.24
C GLU A 4 10.03 2.44 27.71
N LEU A 5 10.50 1.47 26.93
CA LEU A 5 10.85 1.66 25.53
C LEU A 5 9.77 1.41 24.46
N PRO A 6 8.68 0.60 24.63
CA PRO A 6 7.89 0.18 23.46
C PRO A 6 7.01 1.29 22.88
N VAL A 7 6.30 2.03 23.73
CA VAL A 7 5.29 3.02 23.25
C VAL A 7 5.95 4.24 22.65
N ALA A 8 6.96 4.81 23.30
CA ALA A 8 7.70 5.95 22.79
C ALA A 8 8.41 5.61 21.47
N GLN A 9 9.02 4.44 21.38
CA GLN A 9 9.69 3.97 20.17
C GLN A 9 8.69 3.79 19.02
N TRP A 10 7.51 3.18 19.25
CA TRP A 10 6.50 3.04 18.20
C TRP A 10 5.96 4.37 17.72
N ASP A 11 5.75 5.32 18.63
CA ASP A 11 5.24 6.65 18.27
C ASP A 11 6.21 7.42 17.36
N GLU A 12 7.52 7.22 17.54
CA GLU A 12 8.56 7.77 16.66
C GLU A 12 8.68 7.03 15.33
N LEU A 13 8.57 5.70 15.33
CA LEU A 13 8.73 4.88 14.13
C LEU A 13 7.52 4.91 13.21
N TRP A 14 6.32 5.01 13.75
CA TRP A 14 5.09 4.97 13.01
C TRP A 14 4.67 6.36 12.54
N LEU A 15 4.95 6.66 11.26
CA LEU A 15 4.81 7.99 10.68
C LEU A 15 3.41 8.43 10.25
N PRO A 16 2.40 7.56 10.00
CA PRO A 16 1.10 8.01 9.49
C PRO A 16 0.37 8.96 10.45
N LEU A 17 -0.02 10.15 9.96
CA LEU A 17 -0.79 11.15 10.75
C LEU A 17 -2.29 10.88 10.72
N ARG A 18 -2.80 10.34 9.62
CA ARG A 18 -4.19 9.93 9.44
C ARG A 18 -4.23 8.55 8.79
N PRO A 19 -3.83 7.51 9.52
CA PRO A 19 -3.72 6.16 8.99
C PRO A 19 -5.09 5.57 8.65
N TYR A 20 -5.08 4.59 7.77
CA TYR A 20 -6.12 3.59 7.78
C TYR A 20 -6.02 2.75 9.05
N ALA A 21 -7.17 2.45 9.65
CA ALA A 21 -7.24 1.62 10.85
C ALA A 21 -8.55 0.83 10.87
N THR A 22 -8.54 -0.32 11.54
CA THR A 22 -9.71 -1.17 11.73
C THR A 22 -9.49 -2.18 12.87
N ASN A 23 -10.56 -2.64 13.48
CA ASN A 23 -10.50 -3.80 14.38
C ASN A 23 -10.64 -5.12 13.63
N GLN A 24 -11.24 -5.10 12.42
CA GLN A 24 -11.50 -6.28 11.61
C GLN A 24 -11.23 -5.95 10.13
N LEU A 25 -10.24 -6.62 9.52
CA LEU A 25 -9.86 -6.34 8.14
C LEU A 25 -10.98 -6.57 7.12
N TRP A 26 -11.86 -7.54 7.37
CA TRP A 26 -13.01 -7.83 6.50
C TRP A 26 -14.17 -6.83 6.62
N GLU A 27 -14.21 -5.99 7.65
CA GLU A 27 -15.17 -4.89 7.76
C GLU A 27 -14.75 -3.66 6.96
N GLY A 28 -13.56 -3.72 6.36
CA GLY A 28 -12.93 -2.63 5.64
C GLY A 28 -12.06 -1.74 6.54
N ILE A 29 -11.32 -0.87 5.91
CA ILE A 29 -10.39 0.05 6.55
C ILE A 29 -10.87 1.49 6.41
N ARG A 30 -10.66 2.32 7.43
CA ARG A 30 -11.09 3.73 7.45
C ARG A 30 -9.95 4.63 7.90
N ARG A 31 -9.88 5.84 7.34
CA ARG A 31 -8.93 6.83 7.82
C ARG A 31 -9.41 7.43 9.13
N GLU A 32 -8.59 7.31 10.15
CA GLU A 32 -8.83 7.83 11.48
C GLU A 32 -7.75 8.83 11.90
N ARG A 33 -8.00 9.60 12.95
CA ARG A 33 -6.95 10.41 13.59
C ARG A 33 -5.98 9.47 14.31
N ARG A 34 -4.69 9.80 14.32
CA ARG A 34 -3.63 8.98 14.91
C ARG A 34 -3.96 8.45 16.32
N PRO A 35 -4.43 9.27 17.30
CA PRO A 35 -4.75 8.75 18.64
C PRO A 35 -5.87 7.71 18.65
N VAL A 36 -6.86 7.86 17.76
CA VAL A 36 -7.96 6.88 17.62
C VAL A 36 -7.47 5.61 16.93
N ALA A 37 -6.66 5.76 15.88
CA ALA A 37 -6.09 4.63 15.15
C ALA A 37 -5.19 3.75 16.07
N MET A 38 -4.46 4.36 17.00
CA MET A 38 -3.63 3.63 17.97
C MET A 38 -4.43 2.70 18.90
N THR A 39 -5.74 2.86 18.99
CA THR A 39 -6.63 1.96 19.74
C THR A 39 -7.21 0.82 18.88
N ARG A 40 -6.84 0.74 17.61
CA ARG A 40 -7.34 -0.28 16.70
C ARG A 40 -6.38 -1.46 16.62
N ARG A 41 -6.92 -2.64 16.31
CA ARG A 41 -6.14 -3.88 16.15
C ARG A 41 -5.16 -3.83 14.98
N TYR A 42 -5.59 -3.20 13.88
CA TYR A 42 -4.79 -3.07 12.66
C TYR A 42 -4.68 -1.62 12.25
N VAL A 43 -3.48 -1.23 11.85
CA VAL A 43 -3.14 0.14 11.44
C VAL A 43 -2.36 0.14 10.13
N GLU A 44 -2.48 1.23 9.35
CA GLU A 44 -1.64 1.45 8.17
C GLU A 44 -0.16 1.52 8.59
N ALA A 45 0.67 0.65 8.02
CA ALA A 45 2.08 0.55 8.42
C ALA A 45 2.87 1.81 8.04
N ASN A 46 2.65 2.31 6.83
CA ASN A 46 3.41 3.43 6.26
C ASN A 46 2.48 4.47 5.65
N PRO A 47 2.79 5.79 5.74
CA PRO A 47 2.05 6.80 5.00
C PRO A 47 2.20 6.59 3.49
N SER A 48 1.23 7.06 2.70
CA SER A 48 1.19 6.87 1.25
C SER A 48 2.44 7.38 0.52
N ALA A 49 3.09 8.42 1.07
CA ALA A 49 4.25 9.08 0.45
C ALA A 49 5.61 8.48 0.83
N LEU A 50 5.69 7.75 1.95
CA LEU A 50 6.94 7.25 2.51
C LEU A 50 6.79 5.79 2.97
N SER A 51 7.88 5.03 2.94
CA SER A 51 7.98 3.70 3.53
C SER A 51 9.21 3.66 4.43
N ASN A 52 8.99 3.67 5.73
CA ASN A 52 10.04 3.53 6.74
C ASN A 52 9.95 2.21 7.52
N LEU A 53 8.83 1.52 7.43
CA LEU A 53 8.66 0.19 8.01
C LEU A 53 8.61 -0.86 6.89
N LEU A 54 9.41 -1.90 7.01
CA LEU A 54 9.28 -3.12 6.25
C LEU A 54 8.55 -4.12 7.15
N VAL A 55 7.46 -4.69 6.66
CA VAL A 55 6.63 -5.62 7.43
C VAL A 55 6.51 -6.92 6.64
N VAL A 56 6.68 -8.04 7.34
CA VAL A 56 6.47 -9.39 6.81
C VAL A 56 5.38 -10.04 7.65
N ASP A 57 4.36 -10.57 7.00
CA ASP A 57 3.34 -11.40 7.64
C ASP A 57 3.80 -12.85 7.63
N VAL A 58 3.84 -13.47 8.80
CA VAL A 58 4.29 -14.84 9.00
C VAL A 58 3.11 -15.66 9.53
N ASP A 59 2.44 -16.35 8.62
CA ASP A 59 1.25 -17.15 8.87
C ASP A 59 1.58 -18.58 9.34
N HIS A 60 2.52 -18.66 10.29
CA HIS A 60 2.94 -19.92 10.92
C HIS A 60 2.72 -19.83 12.43
N SER A 61 2.37 -20.94 13.05
CA SER A 61 2.18 -21.01 14.51
C SER A 61 3.47 -20.80 15.31
N ASP A 62 4.61 -20.88 14.66
CA ASP A 62 5.95 -20.64 15.21
C ASP A 62 6.58 -19.33 14.70
N ALA A 63 5.75 -18.34 14.29
CA ALA A 63 6.22 -17.11 13.68
C ALA A 63 7.23 -16.33 14.52
N VAL A 64 7.03 -16.24 15.82
CA VAL A 64 8.00 -15.59 16.74
C VAL A 64 9.33 -16.32 16.71
N LEU A 65 9.31 -17.65 16.78
CA LEU A 65 10.52 -18.45 16.74
C LEU A 65 11.28 -18.24 15.42
N ARG A 66 10.58 -18.23 14.28
CA ARG A 66 11.16 -17.94 12.95
C ARG A 66 11.82 -16.56 12.91
N ALA A 67 11.16 -15.55 13.48
CA ALA A 67 11.67 -14.17 13.50
C ALA A 67 12.89 -13.99 14.42
N VAL A 68 13.07 -14.83 15.45
CA VAL A 68 14.11 -14.68 16.48
C VAL A 68 15.26 -15.68 16.33
N SER A 69 14.96 -16.93 15.98
CA SER A 69 15.94 -18.04 16.05
C SER A 69 16.77 -18.26 14.80
N SER A 70 16.47 -17.57 13.69
CA SER A 70 17.23 -17.70 12.44
C SER A 70 18.58 -16.96 12.54
N VAL A 71 19.35 -17.31 13.54
CA VAL A 71 20.69 -16.72 13.78
C VAL A 71 21.54 -16.91 12.52
N GLY A 72 21.81 -15.78 11.83
CA GLY A 72 22.64 -15.73 10.64
C GLY A 72 21.89 -15.75 9.30
N SER A 73 20.56 -15.88 9.27
CA SER A 73 19.79 -15.87 8.02
C SER A 73 19.06 -14.55 7.73
N HIS A 74 18.82 -13.74 8.74
CA HIS A 74 18.25 -12.39 8.62
C HIS A 74 18.54 -11.56 9.87
N PRO A 75 18.53 -10.20 9.76
CA PRO A 75 18.67 -9.32 10.91
C PRO A 75 17.40 -9.34 11.76
N LEU A 76 17.57 -9.24 13.09
CA LEU A 76 16.45 -9.19 14.03
C LEU A 76 15.51 -8.03 13.69
N PRO A 77 14.18 -8.27 13.67
CA PRO A 77 13.22 -7.20 13.53
C PRO A 77 13.22 -6.26 14.74
N ASN A 78 12.73 -5.04 14.57
CA ASN A 78 12.51 -4.14 15.70
C ASN A 78 11.39 -4.65 16.61
N ALA A 79 10.34 -5.20 16.01
CA ALA A 79 9.24 -5.80 16.74
C ALA A 79 8.66 -7.03 16.03
N VAL A 80 8.15 -7.97 16.82
CA VAL A 80 7.29 -9.06 16.35
C VAL A 80 5.96 -8.96 17.07
N VAL A 81 4.88 -8.83 16.29
CA VAL A 81 3.51 -8.64 16.80
C VAL A 81 2.72 -9.91 16.54
N GLU A 82 2.60 -10.74 17.55
CA GLU A 82 1.97 -12.06 17.49
C GLU A 82 0.48 -12.00 17.81
N ASN A 83 -0.29 -12.84 17.13
CA ASN A 83 -1.63 -13.20 17.54
C ASN A 83 -1.53 -14.42 18.50
N PRO A 84 -1.79 -14.25 19.81
CA PRO A 84 -1.61 -15.32 20.80
C PRO A 84 -2.58 -16.50 20.60
N VAL A 85 -3.62 -16.34 19.76
CA VAL A 85 -4.60 -17.41 19.49
C VAL A 85 -4.06 -18.44 18.52
N ASN A 86 -3.27 -18.03 17.51
CA ASN A 86 -2.81 -18.93 16.44
C ASN A 86 -1.30 -18.87 16.17
N GLY A 87 -0.56 -18.02 16.88
CA GLY A 87 0.89 -17.87 16.73
C GLY A 87 1.34 -17.08 15.50
N HIS A 88 0.41 -16.65 14.61
CA HIS A 88 0.77 -15.87 13.43
C HIS A 88 1.22 -14.46 13.81
N ALA A 89 2.30 -13.96 13.21
CA ALA A 89 2.88 -12.70 13.60
C ALA A 89 3.23 -11.79 12.42
N HIS A 90 3.27 -10.48 12.69
CA HIS A 90 3.94 -9.51 11.82
C HIS A 90 5.32 -9.20 12.39
N ALA A 91 6.35 -9.39 11.58
CA ALA A 91 7.70 -8.95 11.89
C ALA A 91 7.98 -7.60 11.23
N VAL A 92 8.52 -6.64 11.97
CA VAL A 92 8.64 -5.24 11.58
C VAL A 92 10.10 -4.79 11.70
N TRP A 93 10.66 -4.26 10.60
CA TRP A 93 11.97 -3.59 10.54
C TRP A 93 11.78 -2.12 10.23
N ALA A 94 12.37 -1.25 11.06
CA ALA A 94 12.34 0.19 10.87
C ALA A 94 13.61 0.67 10.15
N LEU A 95 13.44 1.43 9.07
CA LEU A 95 14.53 1.96 8.27
C LEU A 95 15.06 3.28 8.84
N ALA A 96 16.37 3.44 8.83
CA ALA A 96 17.05 4.69 9.16
C ALA A 96 16.73 5.80 8.14
N GLU A 97 16.52 5.41 6.87
CA GLU A 97 16.15 6.32 5.79
C GLU A 97 14.85 5.85 5.13
N ALA A 98 13.82 6.67 5.22
CA ALA A 98 12.54 6.37 4.60
C ALA A 98 12.61 6.41 3.08
N VAL A 99 11.99 5.44 2.42
CA VAL A 99 11.93 5.36 0.96
C VAL A 99 10.71 6.12 0.44
N THR A 100 10.94 7.09 -0.44
CA THR A 100 9.87 7.88 -1.06
C THR A 100 9.01 7.02 -2.00
N ARG A 101 7.67 7.12 -1.86
CA ARG A 101 6.66 6.35 -2.62
C ARG A 101 5.75 7.21 -3.51
N THR A 102 6.05 8.49 -3.65
CA THR A 102 5.25 9.39 -4.49
C THR A 102 5.34 9.02 -5.98
N GLU A 103 4.44 9.55 -6.80
CA GLU A 103 4.47 9.35 -8.27
C GLU A 103 5.77 9.84 -8.93
N TYR A 104 6.49 10.76 -8.26
CA TYR A 104 7.79 11.30 -8.70
C TYR A 104 8.99 10.55 -8.10
N ALA A 105 8.76 9.52 -7.28
CA ALA A 105 9.82 8.76 -6.64
C ALA A 105 10.71 8.05 -7.67
N ARG A 106 12.01 8.02 -7.38
CA ARG A 106 12.96 7.26 -8.19
C ARG A 106 12.66 5.76 -8.06
N ARG A 107 12.60 5.06 -9.19
CA ARG A 107 12.26 3.63 -9.23
C ARG A 107 13.29 2.73 -8.55
N LYS A 108 14.58 3.07 -8.64
CA LYS A 108 15.67 2.25 -8.10
C LYS A 108 15.56 2.05 -6.58
N PRO A 109 15.39 3.10 -5.72
CA PRO A 109 15.20 2.92 -4.28
C PRO A 109 13.95 2.11 -3.94
N LEU A 110 12.84 2.35 -4.64
CA LEU A 110 11.61 1.57 -4.45
C LEU A 110 11.82 0.09 -4.78
N ALA A 111 12.48 -0.17 -5.91
CA ALA A 111 12.84 -1.50 -6.35
C ALA A 111 13.75 -2.21 -5.36
N TYR A 112 14.64 -1.47 -4.78
CA TYR A 112 15.58 -1.98 -3.80
C TYR A 112 14.87 -2.33 -2.48
N ALA A 113 14.08 -1.41 -1.94
CA ALA A 113 13.31 -1.67 -0.72
C ALA A 113 12.41 -2.90 -0.85
N ALA A 114 11.74 -3.05 -2.00
CA ALA A 114 10.89 -4.21 -2.21
C ALA A 114 11.70 -5.52 -2.38
N ALA A 115 12.90 -5.48 -2.97
CA ALA A 115 13.77 -6.65 -3.04
C ALA A 115 14.25 -7.07 -1.63
N VAL A 116 14.57 -6.11 -0.77
CA VAL A 116 14.91 -6.38 0.63
C VAL A 116 13.70 -6.96 1.38
N THR A 117 12.51 -6.38 1.20
CA THR A 117 11.27 -6.92 1.80
C THR A 117 11.00 -8.35 1.34
N GLU A 118 11.20 -8.64 0.05
CA GLU A 118 11.08 -10.02 -0.47
C GLU A 118 12.14 -10.96 0.11
N GLY A 119 13.36 -10.47 0.33
CA GLY A 119 14.42 -11.23 1.01
C GLY A 119 14.02 -11.59 2.46
N LEU A 120 13.50 -10.62 3.21
CA LEU A 120 12.98 -10.84 4.56
C LEU A 120 11.82 -11.84 4.56
N ARG A 121 10.89 -11.70 3.62
CA ARG A 121 9.78 -12.64 3.46
C ARG A 121 10.27 -14.07 3.22
N ARG A 122 11.25 -14.26 2.35
CA ARG A 122 11.84 -15.59 2.06
C ARG A 122 12.53 -16.17 3.28
N ALA A 123 13.27 -15.35 4.00
CA ALA A 123 14.01 -15.78 5.19
C ALA A 123 13.07 -16.27 6.31
N LEU A 124 11.88 -15.66 6.44
CA LEU A 124 10.87 -16.03 7.43
C LEU A 124 9.79 -16.97 6.89
N GLU A 125 9.84 -17.33 5.61
CA GLU A 125 8.76 -18.06 4.91
C GLU A 125 7.40 -17.34 5.03
N GLY A 126 7.43 -15.99 5.00
CA GLY A 126 6.25 -15.16 5.15
C GLY A 126 5.29 -15.23 3.96
N ASP A 127 4.05 -14.78 4.19
CA ASP A 127 2.99 -14.78 3.18
C ASP A 127 3.36 -13.94 1.95
N ALA A 128 3.34 -14.56 0.78
CA ALA A 128 3.61 -13.91 -0.51
C ALA A 128 2.47 -12.99 -0.96
N ALA A 129 1.26 -13.17 -0.43
CA ALA A 129 0.10 -12.36 -0.73
C ALA A 129 -0.02 -11.14 0.19
N TYR A 130 0.75 -11.09 1.28
CA TYR A 130 0.78 -9.93 2.16
C TYR A 130 1.40 -8.71 1.47
N SER A 131 0.80 -7.58 1.67
CA SER A 131 1.08 -6.38 0.88
C SER A 131 1.75 -5.25 1.65
N GLY A 132 1.89 -5.37 2.96
CA GLY A 132 2.51 -4.35 3.81
C GLY A 132 1.70 -3.07 4.00
N LEU A 133 0.42 -3.02 3.60
CA LEU A 133 -0.42 -1.84 3.86
C LEU A 133 -0.83 -1.75 5.33
N MET A 134 -1.47 -2.82 5.84
CA MET A 134 -1.95 -2.88 7.21
C MET A 134 -1.02 -3.77 8.04
N THR A 135 -0.73 -3.35 9.25
CA THR A 135 0.01 -4.17 10.21
C THR A 135 -0.80 -4.37 11.49
N LYS A 136 -0.54 -5.47 12.19
CA LYS A 136 -0.99 -5.62 13.58
C LYS A 136 -0.43 -4.45 14.38
N ASN A 137 -1.29 -3.78 15.17
CA ASN A 137 -0.85 -2.65 15.99
C ASN A 137 -0.09 -3.16 17.22
N PRO A 138 1.21 -2.88 17.36
CA PRO A 138 2.01 -3.43 18.44
C PRO A 138 1.58 -2.94 19.83
N LEU A 139 0.77 -1.91 19.91
CA LEU A 139 0.25 -1.37 21.18
C LEU A 139 -1.12 -1.91 21.57
N HIS A 140 -1.76 -2.71 20.70
CA HIS A 140 -3.09 -3.24 20.98
C HIS A 140 -3.01 -4.48 21.88
N THR A 141 -3.87 -4.53 22.90
CA THR A 141 -3.89 -5.58 23.93
C THR A 141 -4.26 -6.98 23.44
N ASP A 142 -4.86 -7.10 22.25
CA ASP A 142 -5.18 -8.40 21.64
C ASP A 142 -3.93 -9.08 21.03
N TRP A 143 -2.82 -8.38 20.94
CA TRP A 143 -1.59 -8.88 20.38
C TRP A 143 -0.52 -9.02 21.45
N SER A 144 0.33 -10.02 21.33
CA SER A 144 1.59 -10.14 22.08
C SER A 144 2.69 -9.49 21.25
N THR A 145 3.36 -8.47 21.79
CA THR A 145 4.42 -7.76 21.08
C THR A 145 5.76 -7.95 21.76
N GLU A 146 6.70 -8.53 21.00
CA GLU A 146 8.10 -8.65 21.40
C GLU A 146 8.93 -7.56 20.74
N TRP A 147 9.55 -6.68 21.53
CA TRP A 147 10.47 -5.66 21.07
C TRP A 147 11.89 -6.20 21.15
N LEU A 148 12.53 -6.39 19.99
CA LEU A 148 13.77 -7.15 19.88
C LEU A 148 14.99 -6.29 19.61
N HIS A 149 14.85 -5.25 18.79
CA HIS A 149 15.96 -4.42 18.34
C HIS A 149 15.61 -2.94 18.38
N GLY A 150 16.41 -2.13 19.11
CA GLY A 150 16.18 -0.69 19.26
C GLY A 150 16.81 0.17 18.17
N GLY A 151 17.69 -0.37 17.33
CA GLY A 151 18.37 0.36 16.25
C GLY A 151 17.57 0.40 14.97
N LEU A 152 17.85 1.39 14.13
CA LEU A 152 17.27 1.49 12.78
C LEU A 152 18.13 0.71 11.77
N HIS A 153 17.49 0.11 10.78
CA HIS A 153 18.16 -0.65 9.73
C HIS A 153 18.43 0.20 8.50
N THR A 154 19.56 -0.03 7.83
CA THR A 154 19.77 0.44 6.47
C THR A 154 19.39 -0.66 5.46
N LEU A 155 18.91 -0.29 4.28
CA LEU A 155 18.60 -1.29 3.23
C LEU A 155 19.86 -2.10 2.85
N GLY A 156 21.03 -1.48 2.85
CA GLY A 156 22.31 -2.15 2.56
C GLY A 156 22.67 -3.19 3.63
N GLY A 157 22.53 -2.84 4.91
CA GLY A 157 22.78 -3.78 6.00
C GLY A 157 21.81 -4.95 6.03
N LEU A 158 20.52 -4.68 5.68
CA LEU A 158 19.53 -5.75 5.52
C LEU A 158 19.88 -6.67 4.34
N GLU A 159 20.28 -6.12 3.18
CA GLU A 159 20.69 -6.91 2.00
C GLU A 159 21.90 -7.80 2.33
N GLU A 160 22.92 -7.24 2.98
CA GLU A 160 24.13 -7.95 3.37
C GLU A 160 23.82 -9.15 4.29
N ALA A 161 23.01 -8.91 5.33
CA ALA A 161 22.62 -9.95 6.27
C ALA A 161 21.72 -11.03 5.65
N LEU A 162 20.87 -10.67 4.67
CA LEU A 162 19.99 -11.60 3.98
C LEU A 162 20.71 -12.53 2.99
N GLY A 163 21.82 -12.10 2.45
CA GLY A 163 22.65 -12.94 1.57
C GLY A 163 21.87 -13.74 0.52
N GLY A 164 21.84 -15.06 0.64
CA GLY A 164 21.17 -15.98 -0.29
C GLY A 164 19.64 -15.87 -0.32
N HIS A 165 19.00 -15.24 0.65
CA HIS A 165 17.56 -15.01 0.63
C HIS A 165 17.15 -13.84 -0.28
N MET A 166 18.10 -13.00 -0.67
CA MET A 166 17.82 -11.92 -1.60
C MET A 166 17.33 -12.45 -2.94
N PRO A 167 16.29 -11.83 -3.54
CA PRO A 167 15.85 -12.21 -4.87
C PRO A 167 16.92 -11.85 -5.91
N PRO A 168 17.03 -12.62 -7.03
CA PRO A 168 17.99 -12.32 -8.10
C PRO A 168 17.75 -10.92 -8.67
N VAL A 169 18.81 -10.27 -9.18
CA VAL A 169 18.77 -8.88 -9.69
C VAL A 169 17.64 -8.68 -10.72
N ARG A 170 17.43 -9.64 -11.63
CA ARG A 170 16.34 -9.63 -12.61
C ARG A 170 14.94 -9.50 -11.99
N TRP A 171 14.76 -9.91 -10.73
CA TRP A 171 13.50 -9.78 -10.01
C TRP A 171 13.12 -8.31 -9.81
N ARG A 172 14.10 -7.42 -9.65
CA ARG A 172 13.90 -5.96 -9.52
C ARG A 172 13.39 -5.31 -10.81
N GLU A 173 13.55 -5.96 -11.95
CA GLU A 173 13.21 -5.46 -13.28
C GLU A 173 11.85 -5.95 -13.78
N THR A 174 11.24 -6.93 -13.11
CA THR A 174 9.98 -7.54 -13.54
C THR A 174 8.76 -6.64 -13.29
N LYS A 175 7.75 -6.73 -14.18
CA LYS A 175 6.49 -5.96 -14.07
C LYS A 175 5.70 -6.21 -12.78
N ARG A 176 5.88 -7.35 -12.11
CA ARG A 176 5.32 -7.66 -10.77
C ARG A 176 5.61 -6.55 -9.76
N PHE A 177 6.72 -5.90 -9.92
CA PHE A 177 7.17 -4.76 -9.17
C PHE A 177 6.19 -3.59 -9.15
N ARG A 178 5.50 -3.31 -10.28
CA ARG A 178 4.51 -2.23 -10.38
C ARG A 178 3.21 -2.55 -9.65
N THR A 179 2.85 -3.82 -9.54
CA THR A 179 1.62 -4.27 -8.88
C THR A 179 1.83 -4.34 -7.35
N ASN A 180 3.03 -4.76 -6.91
CA ASN A 180 3.36 -4.84 -5.47
C ASN A 180 3.78 -3.51 -4.83
N ILE A 181 4.10 -2.47 -5.59
CA ILE A 181 4.41 -1.14 -5.05
C ILE A 181 3.20 -0.50 -4.36
N SER A 182 1.98 -0.89 -4.71
CA SER A 182 0.76 -0.41 -4.04
C SER A 182 0.56 -1.01 -2.65
N GLY A 183 1.26 -2.09 -2.32
CA GLY A 183 1.27 -2.69 -0.99
C GLY A 183 -0.09 -3.10 -0.44
N LEU A 184 -0.98 -3.67 -1.26
CA LEU A 184 -2.33 -4.06 -0.83
C LEU A 184 -2.42 -5.59 -0.68
N GLY A 185 -2.69 -6.10 0.53
CA GLY A 185 -3.11 -7.49 0.76
C GLY A 185 -4.42 -7.82 0.02
N ARG A 186 -4.70 -9.09 -0.16
CA ARG A 186 -5.91 -9.53 -0.87
C ARG A 186 -7.16 -8.77 -0.42
N ASN A 187 -7.42 -8.71 0.89
CA ASN A 187 -8.56 -7.98 1.47
C ASN A 187 -8.54 -6.50 1.11
N CYS A 188 -7.40 -5.85 1.32
CA CYS A 188 -7.25 -4.42 1.05
C CYS A 188 -7.29 -4.11 -0.45
N SER A 189 -6.69 -4.96 -1.29
CA SER A 189 -6.72 -4.81 -2.74
C SER A 189 -8.14 -4.92 -3.29
N ILE A 190 -8.88 -5.96 -2.87
CA ILE A 190 -10.28 -6.15 -3.26
C ILE A 190 -11.12 -4.99 -2.74
N PHE A 191 -10.95 -4.60 -1.48
CA PHE A 191 -11.70 -3.49 -0.89
C PHE A 191 -11.46 -2.18 -1.65
N GLU A 192 -10.20 -1.78 -1.89
CA GLU A 192 -9.87 -0.51 -2.55
C GLU A 192 -10.32 -0.50 -4.02
N THR A 193 -10.11 -1.58 -4.76
CA THR A 193 -10.52 -1.66 -6.16
C THR A 193 -12.03 -1.68 -6.31
N ALA A 194 -12.73 -2.53 -5.54
CA ALA A 194 -14.18 -2.62 -5.57
C ALA A 194 -14.84 -1.32 -5.05
N ARG A 195 -14.31 -0.69 -4.01
CA ARG A 195 -14.81 0.60 -3.52
C ARG A 195 -14.67 1.70 -4.55
N THR A 196 -13.50 1.80 -5.19
CA THR A 196 -13.25 2.81 -6.23
C THR A 196 -14.16 2.61 -7.42
N TRP A 197 -14.43 1.36 -7.80
CA TRP A 197 -15.40 1.01 -8.83
C TRP A 197 -16.82 1.38 -8.38
N ALA A 198 -17.23 0.98 -7.18
CA ALA A 198 -18.58 1.23 -6.64
C ALA A 198 -18.93 2.72 -6.57
N TYR A 199 -17.95 3.61 -6.31
CA TYR A 199 -18.17 5.06 -6.32
C TYR A 199 -18.50 5.62 -7.72
N ARG A 200 -18.19 4.90 -8.79
CA ARG A 200 -18.58 5.25 -10.15
C ARG A 200 -19.90 4.58 -10.55
N GLU A 201 -20.08 3.34 -10.08
CA GLU A 201 -21.24 2.51 -10.38
C GLU A 201 -22.52 3.04 -9.71
N VAL A 202 -22.40 3.69 -8.54
CA VAL A 202 -23.53 4.23 -7.77
C VAL A 202 -24.49 5.08 -8.60
N ARG A 203 -24.01 5.77 -9.63
CA ARG A 203 -24.83 6.62 -10.51
C ARG A 203 -25.93 5.87 -11.26
N HIS A 204 -25.75 4.57 -11.48
CA HIS A 204 -26.70 3.71 -12.17
C HIS A 204 -27.74 3.10 -11.24
N HIS A 205 -27.60 3.32 -9.91
CA HIS A 205 -28.38 2.64 -8.87
C HIS A 205 -29.08 3.60 -7.90
N PHE A 206 -29.12 4.90 -8.17
CA PHE A 206 -29.82 5.84 -7.31
C PHE A 206 -31.27 5.45 -7.14
N GLY A 207 -31.75 5.37 -5.89
CA GLY A 207 -33.10 4.92 -5.55
C GLY A 207 -33.28 3.40 -5.44
N SER A 208 -32.26 2.62 -5.80
CA SER A 208 -32.33 1.13 -5.81
C SER A 208 -31.13 0.53 -5.06
N PRO A 209 -31.09 0.58 -3.71
CA PRO A 209 -29.97 0.09 -2.93
C PRO A 209 -29.68 -1.39 -3.14
N ASP A 210 -30.72 -2.20 -3.40
CA ASP A 210 -30.56 -3.66 -3.60
C ASP A 210 -29.84 -3.98 -4.91
N THR A 211 -30.09 -3.23 -5.98
CA THR A 211 -29.36 -3.41 -7.24
C THR A 211 -27.90 -2.99 -7.09
N LEU A 212 -27.62 -1.92 -6.35
CA LEU A 212 -26.25 -1.53 -5.99
C LEU A 212 -25.55 -2.61 -5.16
N HIS A 213 -26.25 -3.20 -4.19
CA HIS A 213 -25.72 -4.29 -3.38
C HIS A 213 -25.32 -5.48 -4.25
N THR A 214 -26.20 -5.90 -5.16
CA THR A 214 -25.94 -7.01 -6.08
C THR A 214 -24.73 -6.73 -6.98
N ALA A 215 -24.64 -5.51 -7.53
CA ALA A 215 -23.54 -5.10 -8.38
C ALA A 215 -22.19 -5.10 -7.63
N ILE A 216 -22.16 -4.57 -6.40
CA ILE A 216 -20.95 -4.58 -5.56
C ILE A 216 -20.53 -6.01 -5.20
N HIS A 217 -21.48 -6.87 -4.90
CA HIS A 217 -21.20 -8.29 -4.64
C HIS A 217 -20.54 -8.97 -5.84
N ALA A 218 -21.11 -8.79 -7.03
CA ALA A 218 -20.56 -9.36 -8.27
C ALA A 218 -19.13 -8.87 -8.52
N GLU A 219 -18.88 -7.57 -8.38
CA GLU A 219 -17.54 -6.98 -8.56
C GLU A 219 -16.53 -7.54 -7.56
N VAL A 220 -16.87 -7.60 -6.27
CA VAL A 220 -16.01 -8.15 -5.23
C VAL A 220 -15.66 -9.62 -5.52
N HIS A 221 -16.64 -10.42 -5.94
CA HIS A 221 -16.39 -11.82 -6.30
C HIS A 221 -15.51 -11.95 -7.54
N THR A 222 -15.71 -11.10 -8.55
CA THR A 222 -14.86 -11.07 -9.75
C THR A 222 -13.41 -10.75 -9.37
N ARG A 223 -13.19 -9.69 -8.56
CA ARG A 223 -11.85 -9.35 -8.07
C ARG A 223 -11.21 -10.43 -7.20
N ASN A 224 -12.01 -11.08 -6.38
CA ASN A 224 -11.54 -12.18 -5.54
C ASN A 224 -11.06 -13.37 -6.38
N ALA A 225 -11.74 -13.68 -7.48
CA ALA A 225 -11.38 -14.76 -8.38
C ALA A 225 -10.09 -14.50 -9.19
N GLU A 226 -9.61 -13.25 -9.25
CA GLU A 226 -8.33 -12.92 -9.89
C GLU A 226 -7.11 -13.42 -9.09
N PHE A 227 -7.28 -13.77 -7.82
CA PHE A 227 -6.21 -14.30 -6.97
C PHE A 227 -6.09 -15.81 -7.10
N THR A 228 -4.85 -16.30 -7.07
CA THR A 228 -4.55 -17.74 -7.11
C THR A 228 -5.18 -18.47 -5.93
N GLU A 229 -5.22 -17.79 -4.77
CA GLU A 229 -5.90 -18.24 -3.56
C GLU A 229 -6.95 -17.20 -3.18
N PRO A 230 -8.19 -17.33 -3.61
CA PRO A 230 -9.26 -16.40 -3.28
C PRO A 230 -9.54 -16.34 -1.78
N LEU A 231 -10.03 -15.19 -1.29
CA LEU A 231 -10.58 -15.09 0.06
C LEU A 231 -11.77 -16.03 0.24
N PRO A 232 -12.01 -16.53 1.46
CA PRO A 232 -13.24 -17.23 1.79
C PRO A 232 -14.47 -16.39 1.42
N ALA A 233 -15.53 -17.06 0.93
CA ALA A 233 -16.74 -16.37 0.47
C ALA A 233 -17.39 -15.47 1.55
N VAL A 234 -17.23 -15.81 2.82
CA VAL A 234 -17.71 -15.02 3.97
C VAL A 234 -16.97 -13.69 4.04
N GLU A 235 -15.64 -13.67 3.86
CA GLU A 235 -14.83 -12.45 3.89
C GLU A 235 -15.11 -11.57 2.67
N ALA A 236 -15.16 -12.14 1.48
CA ALA A 236 -15.53 -11.42 0.27
C ALA A 236 -16.92 -10.75 0.41
N ARG A 237 -17.88 -11.46 0.97
CA ARG A 237 -19.22 -10.93 1.27
C ARG A 237 -19.18 -9.80 2.30
N ALA A 238 -18.37 -9.92 3.34
CA ALA A 238 -18.21 -8.87 4.35
C ALA A 238 -17.63 -7.59 3.74
N ILE A 239 -16.66 -7.70 2.83
CA ILE A 239 -16.12 -6.57 2.07
C ILE A 239 -17.23 -5.88 1.27
N ALA A 240 -18.01 -6.63 0.49
CA ALA A 240 -19.10 -6.10 -0.32
C ALA A 240 -20.16 -5.38 0.54
N ASN A 241 -20.58 -6.01 1.63
CA ASN A 241 -21.53 -5.43 2.58
C ASN A 241 -21.01 -4.14 3.23
N SER A 242 -19.72 -4.09 3.55
CA SER A 242 -19.08 -2.90 4.13
C SER A 242 -19.10 -1.72 3.15
N ILE A 243 -18.74 -1.95 1.89
CA ILE A 243 -18.76 -0.93 0.83
C ILE A 243 -20.20 -0.43 0.62
N HIS A 244 -21.15 -1.33 0.43
CA HIS A 244 -22.55 -0.99 0.22
C HIS A 244 -23.13 -0.18 1.39
N ARG A 245 -22.97 -0.66 2.62
CA ARG A 245 -23.45 0.02 3.83
C ARG A 245 -22.87 1.44 3.93
N TRP A 246 -21.56 1.61 3.68
CA TRP A 246 -20.96 2.94 3.73
C TRP A 246 -21.55 3.88 2.68
N ILE A 247 -21.72 3.41 1.44
CA ILE A 247 -22.31 4.22 0.37
C ILE A 247 -23.72 4.66 0.73
N THR A 248 -24.58 3.74 1.15
CA THR A 248 -26.01 3.99 1.36
C THR A 248 -26.33 4.73 2.67
N THR A 249 -25.48 4.57 3.70
CA THR A 249 -25.79 5.13 5.04
C THR A 249 -24.87 6.27 5.47
N ARG A 250 -23.64 6.37 4.92
CA ARG A 250 -22.63 7.32 5.39
C ARG A 250 -22.16 8.29 4.33
N SER A 251 -22.27 7.94 3.03
CA SER A 251 -21.77 8.80 1.98
C SER A 251 -22.76 9.92 1.65
N ARG A 252 -22.22 11.12 1.42
CA ARG A 252 -23.00 12.25 0.93
C ARG A 252 -23.48 12.00 -0.50
N MET A 253 -22.74 11.26 -1.32
CA MET A 253 -23.10 10.98 -2.71
C MET A 253 -24.47 10.30 -2.83
N TRP A 254 -24.78 9.35 -1.95
CA TRP A 254 -26.08 8.69 -1.91
C TRP A 254 -27.18 9.62 -1.36
N LYS A 255 -26.86 10.32 -0.27
CA LYS A 255 -27.79 11.22 0.41
C LYS A 255 -28.19 12.42 -0.44
N ASP A 256 -27.19 13.03 -1.11
CA ASP A 256 -27.40 14.26 -1.90
C ASP A 256 -28.04 13.93 -3.28
N GLY A 257 -28.07 12.65 -3.68
CA GLY A 257 -28.78 12.15 -4.85
C GLY A 257 -28.07 12.31 -6.18
N ALA A 258 -28.70 11.82 -7.24
CA ALA A 258 -28.12 11.70 -8.59
C ALA A 258 -27.66 13.03 -9.17
N ALA A 259 -28.45 14.08 -9.05
CA ALA A 259 -28.15 15.39 -9.64
C ALA A 259 -26.88 16.02 -9.04
N VAL A 260 -26.72 15.95 -7.71
CA VAL A 260 -25.53 16.49 -7.02
C VAL A 260 -24.31 15.65 -7.31
N TYR A 261 -24.46 14.31 -7.37
CA TYR A 261 -23.38 13.42 -7.77
C TYR A 261 -22.86 13.76 -9.17
N GLU A 262 -23.77 13.91 -10.15
CA GLU A 262 -23.41 14.17 -11.55
C GLU A 262 -22.73 15.53 -11.73
N ALA A 263 -23.26 16.57 -11.07
CA ALA A 263 -22.65 17.90 -11.07
C ALA A 263 -21.23 17.87 -10.47
N THR A 264 -21.05 17.15 -9.37
CA THR A 264 -19.75 16.99 -8.70
C THR A 264 -18.77 16.20 -9.59
N PHE A 265 -19.25 15.14 -10.23
CA PHE A 265 -18.43 14.33 -11.13
C PHE A 265 -17.94 15.16 -12.33
N ILE A 266 -18.83 15.91 -12.99
CA ILE A 266 -18.49 16.80 -14.09
C ILE A 266 -17.47 17.86 -13.66
N ALA A 267 -17.66 18.48 -12.49
CA ALA A 267 -16.73 19.48 -11.95
C ALA A 267 -15.33 18.90 -11.72
N ILE A 268 -15.23 17.69 -11.15
CA ILE A 268 -13.96 17.00 -10.93
C ILE A 268 -13.29 16.64 -12.26
N GLN A 269 -14.02 16.11 -13.24
CA GLN A 269 -13.47 15.78 -14.56
C GLN A 269 -12.99 17.02 -15.30
N SER A 270 -13.73 18.12 -15.25
CA SER A 270 -13.33 19.40 -15.82
C SER A 270 -12.03 19.93 -15.19
N ALA A 271 -11.93 19.88 -13.87
CA ALA A 271 -10.72 20.29 -13.15
C ALA A 271 -9.49 19.42 -13.50
N ARG A 272 -9.69 18.10 -13.64
CA ARG A 272 -8.63 17.17 -14.09
C ARG A 272 -8.23 17.45 -15.54
N GLY A 273 -9.18 17.66 -16.41
CA GLY A 273 -8.96 18.02 -17.82
C GLY A 273 -8.15 19.31 -17.97
N LYS A 274 -8.47 20.35 -17.20
CA LYS A 274 -7.71 21.61 -17.15
C LYS A 274 -6.26 21.39 -16.69
N LYS A 275 -6.03 20.60 -15.65
CA LYS A 275 -4.67 20.25 -15.17
C LYS A 275 -3.90 19.41 -16.19
N GLY A 276 -4.53 18.41 -16.78
CA GLY A 276 -3.93 17.56 -17.81
C GLY A 276 -3.58 18.32 -19.08
N GLY A 277 -4.49 19.19 -19.56
CA GLY A 277 -4.28 20.05 -20.70
C GLY A 277 -3.14 21.04 -20.52
N ALA A 278 -3.03 21.67 -19.34
CA ALA A 278 -1.93 22.58 -19.02
C ALA A 278 -0.57 21.87 -18.99
N LYS A 279 -0.50 20.65 -18.45
CA LYS A 279 0.72 19.83 -18.41
C LYS A 279 1.09 19.31 -19.81
N GLY A 280 0.13 18.80 -20.55
CA GLY A 280 0.31 18.32 -21.93
C GLY A 280 0.72 19.43 -22.90
N GLY A 281 0.13 20.63 -22.76
CA GLY A 281 0.49 21.82 -23.53
C GLY A 281 1.93 22.26 -23.33
N LYS A 282 2.42 22.27 -22.07
CA LYS A 282 3.83 22.58 -21.75
C LYS A 282 4.79 21.56 -22.38
N THR A 283 4.50 20.26 -22.24
CA THR A 283 5.35 19.19 -22.79
C THR A 283 5.37 19.23 -24.32
N SER A 284 4.22 19.42 -24.98
CA SER A 284 4.13 19.57 -26.43
C SER A 284 4.85 20.83 -26.93
N GLY A 285 4.78 21.93 -26.18
CA GLY A 285 5.52 23.17 -26.48
C GLY A 285 7.04 22.96 -26.42
N GLN A 286 7.55 22.29 -25.39
CA GLN A 286 8.96 21.96 -25.24
C GLN A 286 9.47 21.05 -26.37
N VAL A 287 8.72 20.01 -26.73
CA VAL A 287 9.09 19.10 -27.83
C VAL A 287 9.10 19.83 -29.18
N ARG A 288 8.14 20.74 -29.44
CA ARG A 288 8.15 21.56 -30.67
C ARG A 288 9.31 22.55 -30.70
N ALA A 289 9.65 23.17 -29.58
CA ALA A 289 10.80 24.06 -29.48
C ALA A 289 12.10 23.30 -29.77
N ALA A 290 12.34 22.15 -29.11
CA ALA A 290 13.51 21.33 -29.34
C ALA A 290 13.66 20.91 -30.81
N ARG A 291 12.57 20.44 -31.47
CA ARG A 291 12.59 20.07 -32.88
C ARG A 291 12.88 21.25 -33.81
N ARG A 292 12.41 22.46 -33.46
CA ARG A 292 12.71 23.66 -34.22
C ARG A 292 14.19 24.03 -34.13
N ASP A 293 14.76 23.93 -32.91
CA ASP A 293 16.16 24.25 -32.66
C ASP A 293 17.09 23.24 -33.36
N GLU A 294 16.75 21.92 -33.34
CA GLU A 294 17.46 20.90 -34.11
C GLU A 294 17.42 21.17 -35.61
N ARG A 295 16.28 21.57 -36.19
CA ARG A 295 16.18 21.92 -37.62
C ARG A 295 16.99 23.15 -37.95
N ALA A 296 16.98 24.17 -37.09
CA ALA A 296 17.79 25.36 -37.29
C ALA A 296 19.30 25.07 -37.25
N ALA A 297 19.74 24.22 -36.31
CA ALA A 297 21.13 23.76 -36.22
C ALA A 297 21.56 22.98 -37.47
N ALA A 298 20.73 22.01 -37.92
CA ALA A 298 21.00 21.23 -39.14
C ALA A 298 21.09 22.13 -40.40
N MET A 299 20.25 23.15 -40.49
CA MET A 299 20.26 24.07 -41.62
C MET A 299 21.51 24.96 -41.62
N LEU A 300 21.97 25.42 -40.46
CA LEU A 300 23.23 26.15 -40.31
C LEU A 300 24.46 25.30 -40.66
N GLU A 301 24.45 24.01 -40.29
CA GLU A 301 25.51 23.07 -40.62
C GLU A 301 25.57 22.80 -42.14
N TYR A 302 24.40 22.61 -42.78
CA TYR A 302 24.31 22.48 -44.23
C TYR A 302 24.84 23.73 -44.97
N MET A 303 24.50 24.92 -44.52
CA MET A 303 25.00 26.16 -45.13
C MET A 303 26.51 26.36 -44.97
N ARG A 304 27.10 25.83 -43.89
CA ARG A 304 28.58 25.91 -43.65
C ARG A 304 29.34 24.85 -44.47
N GLY A 305 28.69 23.74 -44.80
CA GLY A 305 29.34 22.66 -45.61
C GLY A 305 29.30 22.88 -47.11
N THR A 306 28.54 23.89 -47.59
CA THR A 306 28.40 24.23 -49.02
C THR A 306 29.22 25.48 -49.42
N SER A 307 30.10 25.99 -48.57
CA SER A 307 31.11 27.05 -48.83
C SER A 307 32.50 26.45 -48.85
#